data_887856eb05aad32b8205c7664ceaaf3f
#
_entry.id   887856eb05aad32b8205c7664ceaaf3f
#
_cell.length_a   1.000
_cell.length_b   1.000
_cell.length_c   1.000
_cell.angle_alpha   90.00
_cell.angle_beta   90.00
_cell.angle_gamma   90.00
#
_symmetry.space_group_name_H-M   'P 1'
#
loop_
_entity.id
_entity.type
_entity.pdbx_description
1 polymer ?
#
loop_
_entity_poly.entity_id
_entity_poly.type
_entity_poly.pdbx_seq_one_letter_code
_entity_poly.pdbx_strand_id
1 'polypeptide(L)'
;MKANCVSRTVIIQVIHYKYDNRFLASVLKRFPGTFQGVARVDPLDPAAPDHLSSLTAQGFRGVRLSPAGNATGDWFRGPLMPPLWKRCQELKVPMTVLAPITRMPEVAALLEKLPDLTVVIDHMADCPIDQPAELEKLIALKRYPKVFVKISHTWSISRQPYPWLDAQEYVKRLHAAFGPERLMWATDWPIVENVSTYERALSVVRDDMKFLNAEDKNWMMNKTIERVWPFGA
;
A
#
# COMPACT_ATOMS: atom_id res chain seq x y z
N MET A 1 -3.07 -14.20 12.08
CA MET A 1 -4.27 -14.21 11.21
C MET A 1 -5.45 -14.92 11.88
N LYS A 2 -5.46 -16.24 12.04
CA LYS A 2 -6.63 -16.99 12.58
C LYS A 2 -7.16 -16.43 13.91
N ALA A 3 -6.28 -16.14 14.87
CA ALA A 3 -6.67 -15.59 16.18
C ALA A 3 -7.42 -14.24 16.08
N ASN A 4 -7.24 -13.51 14.98
CA ASN A 4 -7.84 -12.20 14.71
C ASN A 4 -8.89 -12.25 13.60
N CYS A 5 -9.38 -13.41 13.22
CA CYS A 5 -10.38 -13.62 12.17
C CYS A 5 -9.97 -13.07 10.78
N VAL A 6 -8.67 -13.00 10.51
CA VAL A 6 -8.15 -12.63 9.18
C VAL A 6 -7.91 -13.90 8.37
N SER A 7 -8.67 -14.08 7.31
CA SER A 7 -8.65 -15.29 6.46
C SER A 7 -7.67 -15.22 5.31
N ARG A 8 -7.48 -14.02 4.73
CA ARG A 8 -6.64 -13.80 3.54
C ARG A 8 -5.76 -12.57 3.73
N THR A 9 -4.60 -12.53 3.08
CA THR A 9 -3.64 -11.41 3.23
C THR A 9 -2.89 -11.16 1.93
N VAL A 10 -2.67 -9.90 1.62
CA VAL A 10 -1.71 -9.46 0.61
C VAL A 10 -0.35 -9.30 1.28
N ILE A 11 0.61 -10.11 0.87
CA ILE A 11 1.98 -10.06 1.38
C ILE A 11 2.81 -9.15 0.49
N ILE A 12 3.37 -8.12 1.10
CA ILE A 12 4.28 -7.20 0.42
C ILE A 12 5.71 -7.66 0.65
N GLN A 13 6.47 -7.87 -0.41
CA GLN A 13 7.89 -8.22 -0.30
C GLN A 13 8.64 -7.15 0.48
N VAL A 14 9.31 -7.57 1.56
CA VAL A 14 10.01 -6.65 2.47
C VAL A 14 11.36 -6.21 1.92
N ILE A 15 11.83 -5.04 2.38
CA ILE A 15 13.09 -4.43 1.92
C ILE A 15 14.33 -5.29 2.22
N HIS A 16 14.29 -6.07 3.29
CA HIS A 16 15.42 -6.89 3.74
C HIS A 16 15.82 -7.99 2.73
N TYR A 17 14.87 -8.49 1.96
CA TYR A 17 15.15 -9.42 0.85
C TYR A 17 15.56 -8.71 -0.44
N LYS A 18 15.65 -7.38 -0.42
CA LYS A 18 15.90 -6.56 -1.62
C LYS A 18 14.93 -6.94 -2.74
N TYR A 19 15.43 -7.52 -3.82
CA TYR A 19 14.68 -7.91 -5.00
C TYR A 19 14.57 -9.45 -5.16
N ASP A 20 14.96 -10.20 -4.14
CA ASP A 20 14.82 -11.66 -4.12
C ASP A 20 13.40 -12.05 -3.69
N ASN A 21 12.58 -12.41 -4.64
CA ASN A 21 11.18 -12.79 -4.42
C ASN A 21 10.96 -14.29 -4.21
N ARG A 22 12.03 -15.13 -4.20
CA ARG A 22 11.91 -16.60 -4.16
C ARG A 22 11.19 -17.11 -2.92
N PHE A 23 11.44 -16.52 -1.75
CA PHE A 23 10.75 -16.93 -0.52
C PHE A 23 9.25 -16.67 -0.64
N LEU A 24 8.86 -15.46 -1.05
CA LEU A 24 7.44 -15.12 -1.20
C LEU A 24 6.78 -15.99 -2.27
N ALA A 25 7.45 -16.26 -3.40
CA ALA A 25 6.95 -17.19 -4.41
C ALA A 25 6.66 -18.58 -3.83
N SER A 26 7.53 -19.08 -2.94
CA SER A 26 7.33 -20.38 -2.26
C SER A 26 6.10 -20.35 -1.34
N VAL A 27 5.84 -19.24 -0.66
CA VAL A 27 4.66 -19.05 0.20
C VAL A 27 3.37 -19.04 -0.63
N LEU A 28 3.36 -18.32 -1.76
CA LEU A 28 2.18 -18.27 -2.64
C LEU A 28 1.84 -19.66 -3.18
N LYS A 29 2.87 -20.42 -3.59
CA LYS A 29 2.69 -21.81 -4.05
C LYS A 29 2.17 -22.75 -2.95
N ARG A 30 2.64 -22.56 -1.71
CA ARG A 30 2.29 -23.42 -0.58
C ARG A 30 0.87 -23.17 -0.04
N PHE A 31 0.36 -21.94 -0.17
CA PHE A 31 -0.91 -21.52 0.40
C PHE A 31 -1.79 -20.82 -0.64
N PRO A 32 -2.21 -21.54 -1.69
CA PRO A 32 -3.03 -20.97 -2.75
C PRO A 32 -4.36 -20.44 -2.20
N GLY A 33 -4.81 -19.30 -2.70
CA GLY A 33 -6.05 -18.64 -2.27
C GLY A 33 -6.02 -17.95 -0.89
N THR A 34 -4.97 -18.19 -0.09
CA THR A 34 -4.80 -17.54 1.22
C THR A 34 -4.00 -16.24 1.10
N PHE A 35 -3.01 -16.22 0.24
CA PHE A 35 -2.12 -15.09 0.05
C PHE A 35 -2.11 -14.59 -1.39
N GLN A 36 -2.01 -13.28 -1.55
CA GLN A 36 -1.57 -12.64 -2.77
C GLN A 36 -0.20 -12.00 -2.54
N GLY A 37 0.65 -11.96 -3.58
CA GLY A 37 2.00 -11.47 -3.48
C GLY A 37 2.22 -10.16 -4.24
N VAL A 38 2.82 -9.19 -3.59
CA VAL A 38 3.35 -7.97 -4.20
C VAL A 38 4.87 -8.08 -4.19
N ALA A 39 5.46 -8.14 -5.38
CA ALA A 39 6.89 -8.33 -5.58
C ALA A 39 7.69 -7.03 -5.41
N ARG A 40 9.01 -7.16 -5.48
CA ARG A 40 9.93 -6.03 -5.69
C ARG A 40 10.83 -6.31 -6.87
N VAL A 41 11.08 -5.28 -7.66
CA VAL A 41 12.10 -5.25 -8.71
C VAL A 41 13.05 -4.09 -8.48
N ASP A 42 14.28 -4.19 -8.99
CA ASP A 42 15.22 -3.09 -8.90
C ASP A 42 14.81 -1.99 -9.87
N PRO A 43 14.40 -0.80 -9.39
CA PRO A 43 14.01 0.29 -10.28
C PRO A 43 15.18 0.89 -11.06
N LEU A 44 16.41 0.56 -10.71
CA LEU A 44 17.62 0.99 -11.40
C LEU A 44 18.10 -0.03 -12.47
N ASP A 45 17.47 -1.20 -12.52
CA ASP A 45 17.78 -2.21 -13.54
C ASP A 45 16.95 -1.95 -14.80
N PRO A 46 17.59 -1.76 -15.98
CA PRO A 46 16.87 -1.61 -17.26
C PRO A 46 15.94 -2.78 -17.57
N ALA A 47 16.23 -3.98 -17.05
CA ALA A 47 15.40 -5.17 -17.20
C ALA A 47 14.24 -5.27 -16.20
N ALA A 48 14.06 -4.31 -15.28
CA ALA A 48 13.00 -4.34 -14.28
C ALA A 48 11.58 -4.57 -14.86
N PRO A 49 11.19 -4.00 -16.02
CA PRO A 49 9.90 -4.30 -16.63
C PRO A 49 9.75 -5.77 -17.03
N ASP A 50 10.80 -6.41 -17.50
CA ASP A 50 10.78 -7.82 -17.91
C ASP A 50 10.81 -8.75 -16.66
N HIS A 51 11.56 -8.39 -15.63
CA HIS A 51 11.52 -9.06 -14.34
C HIS A 51 10.10 -9.00 -13.74
N LEU A 52 9.42 -7.87 -13.81
CA LEU A 52 8.03 -7.75 -13.37
C LEU A 52 7.11 -8.68 -14.18
N SER A 53 7.27 -8.74 -15.50
CA SER A 53 6.48 -9.65 -16.35
C SER A 53 6.67 -11.11 -15.95
N SER A 54 7.93 -11.53 -15.70
CA SER A 54 8.25 -12.88 -15.23
C SER A 54 7.63 -13.18 -13.86
N LEU A 55 7.69 -12.25 -12.91
CA LEU A 55 7.08 -12.40 -11.59
C LEU A 55 5.54 -12.50 -11.68
N THR A 56 4.93 -11.70 -12.55
CA THR A 56 3.49 -11.78 -12.80
C THR A 56 3.07 -13.14 -13.36
N ALA A 57 3.86 -13.70 -14.27
CA ALA A 57 3.65 -15.06 -14.79
C ALA A 57 3.80 -16.14 -13.70
N GLN A 58 4.60 -15.89 -12.65
CA GLN A 58 4.76 -16.75 -11.48
C GLN A 58 3.64 -16.59 -10.44
N GLY A 59 2.66 -15.72 -10.67
CA GLY A 59 1.51 -15.53 -9.79
C GLY A 59 1.55 -14.29 -8.89
N PHE A 60 2.59 -13.45 -8.98
CA PHE A 60 2.56 -12.16 -8.28
C PHE A 60 1.49 -11.24 -8.90
N ARG A 61 0.84 -10.44 -8.07
CA ARG A 61 -0.29 -9.59 -8.47
C ARG A 61 -0.04 -8.11 -8.20
N GLY A 62 1.20 -7.69 -8.03
CA GLY A 62 1.58 -6.31 -7.82
C GLY A 62 3.08 -6.14 -7.69
N VAL A 63 3.54 -4.92 -7.71
CA VAL A 63 4.94 -4.56 -7.43
C VAL A 63 4.99 -3.40 -6.44
N ARG A 64 5.97 -3.40 -5.55
CA ARG A 64 6.21 -2.31 -4.61
C ARG A 64 7.44 -1.53 -4.99
N LEU A 65 7.30 -0.22 -5.08
CA LEU A 65 8.39 0.74 -5.02
C LEU A 65 8.54 1.26 -3.60
N SER A 66 9.73 1.16 -3.08
CA SER A 66 10.12 1.85 -1.85
C SER A 66 11.53 2.37 -2.04
N PRO A 67 11.89 3.53 -1.48
CA PRO A 67 13.27 3.91 -1.41
C PRO A 67 13.96 2.82 -0.58
N ALA A 68 14.71 1.93 -1.23
CA ALA A 68 15.66 1.11 -0.51
C ALA A 68 16.59 2.09 0.21
N GLY A 69 16.99 1.81 1.46
CA GLY A 69 17.70 2.75 2.34
C GLY A 69 18.96 3.44 1.80
N ASN A 70 19.31 3.21 0.53
CA ASN A 70 20.36 3.88 -0.22
C ASN A 70 19.84 4.50 -1.52
N ALA A 71 18.55 4.84 -1.59
CA ALA A 71 18.00 5.52 -2.76
C ALA A 71 18.53 6.96 -2.83
N THR A 72 19.81 7.09 -3.14
CA THR A 72 20.41 8.33 -3.62
C THR A 72 19.92 8.69 -5.01
N GLY A 73 19.23 7.76 -5.67
CA GLY A 73 18.61 7.97 -6.97
C GLY A 73 17.22 8.57 -6.83
N ASP A 74 16.91 9.49 -7.71
CA ASP A 74 15.55 10.00 -7.89
C ASP A 74 14.70 8.92 -8.59
N TRP A 75 14.27 7.93 -7.82
CA TRP A 75 13.54 6.78 -8.35
C TRP A 75 12.14 7.13 -8.87
N PHE A 76 11.62 8.33 -8.62
CA PHE A 76 10.42 8.85 -9.28
C PHE A 76 10.71 9.53 -10.63
N ARG A 77 11.89 10.12 -10.80
CA ARG A 77 12.28 10.90 -11.98
C ARG A 77 13.30 10.21 -12.86
N GLY A 78 13.92 9.15 -12.34
CA GLY A 78 14.93 8.42 -13.10
C GLY A 78 14.42 7.88 -14.43
N PRO A 79 15.29 7.75 -15.45
CA PRO A 79 14.89 7.36 -16.82
C PRO A 79 14.29 5.95 -16.90
N LEU A 80 14.53 5.10 -15.90
CA LEU A 80 14.03 3.73 -15.86
C LEU A 80 12.63 3.63 -15.23
N MET A 81 12.18 4.68 -14.55
CA MET A 81 10.87 4.65 -13.87
C MET A 81 9.68 4.64 -14.84
N PRO A 82 9.61 5.50 -15.86
CA PRO A 82 8.49 5.47 -16.80
C PRO A 82 8.27 4.10 -17.47
N PRO A 83 9.30 3.38 -17.94
CA PRO A 83 9.14 2.03 -18.48
C PRO A 83 8.53 1.03 -17.48
N LEU A 84 8.96 1.05 -16.22
CA LEU A 84 8.41 0.17 -15.19
C LEU A 84 6.95 0.49 -14.89
N TRP A 85 6.59 1.76 -14.74
CA TRP A 85 5.21 2.20 -14.51
C TRP A 85 4.31 1.84 -15.68
N LYS A 86 4.78 2.05 -16.90
CA LYS A 86 4.07 1.64 -18.12
C LYS A 86 3.83 0.13 -18.15
N ARG A 87 4.83 -0.68 -17.79
CA ARG A 87 4.68 -2.14 -17.72
C ARG A 87 3.64 -2.56 -16.67
N CYS A 88 3.57 -1.89 -15.52
CA CYS A 88 2.51 -2.14 -14.53
C CYS A 88 1.12 -1.88 -15.12
N GLN A 89 0.95 -0.79 -15.86
CA GLN A 89 -0.33 -0.48 -16.53
C GLN A 89 -0.68 -1.53 -17.59
N GLU A 90 0.27 -1.94 -18.43
CA GLU A 90 0.09 -2.96 -19.47
C GLU A 90 -0.32 -4.32 -18.86
N LEU A 91 0.33 -4.73 -17.79
CA LEU A 91 0.04 -5.97 -17.08
C LEU A 91 -1.20 -5.87 -16.17
N LYS A 92 -1.76 -4.68 -16.00
CA LYS A 92 -2.85 -4.38 -15.06
C LYS A 92 -2.54 -4.81 -13.62
N VAL A 93 -1.29 -4.67 -13.21
CA VAL A 93 -0.86 -4.96 -11.84
C VAL A 93 -0.69 -3.67 -11.05
N PRO A 94 -1.21 -3.60 -9.81
CA PRO A 94 -1.07 -2.42 -8.98
C PRO A 94 0.39 -2.11 -8.64
N MET A 95 0.73 -0.83 -8.67
CA MET A 95 1.97 -0.29 -8.13
C MET A 95 1.74 0.17 -6.70
N THR A 96 2.33 -0.51 -5.73
CA THR A 96 2.33 -0.07 -4.33
C THR A 96 3.51 0.88 -4.11
N VAL A 97 3.24 2.06 -3.57
CA VAL A 97 4.23 3.13 -3.39
C VAL A 97 4.43 3.40 -1.91
N LEU A 98 5.61 3.08 -1.40
CA LEU A 98 6.08 3.54 -0.09
C LEU A 98 6.93 4.79 -0.32
N ALA A 99 6.39 5.95 0.00
CA ALA A 99 7.07 7.23 -0.15
C ALA A 99 6.51 8.24 0.85
N PRO A 100 7.35 9.18 1.34
CA PRO A 100 6.87 10.22 2.22
C PRO A 100 5.91 11.17 1.51
N ILE A 101 5.07 11.84 2.28
CA ILE A 101 4.03 12.77 1.82
C ILE A 101 4.55 13.82 0.83
N THR A 102 5.80 14.25 0.99
CA THR A 102 6.46 15.24 0.13
C THR A 102 6.61 14.80 -1.32
N ARG A 103 6.54 13.48 -1.59
CA ARG A 103 6.68 12.89 -2.94
C ARG A 103 5.35 12.69 -3.67
N MET A 104 4.21 12.97 -3.03
CA MET A 104 2.89 12.79 -3.66
C MET A 104 2.66 13.62 -4.93
N PRO A 105 3.19 14.86 -5.05
CA PRO A 105 3.12 15.60 -6.32
C PRO A 105 3.80 14.88 -7.51
N GLU A 106 4.85 14.11 -7.25
CA GLU A 106 5.55 13.34 -8.29
C GLU A 106 4.74 12.11 -8.72
N VAL A 107 4.06 11.47 -7.77
CA VAL A 107 3.08 10.42 -8.07
C VAL A 107 1.97 10.98 -8.97
N ALA A 108 1.46 12.18 -8.65
CA ALA A 108 0.47 12.86 -9.49
C ALA A 108 0.98 13.07 -10.94
N ALA A 109 2.19 13.58 -11.09
CA ALA A 109 2.79 13.83 -12.40
C ALA A 109 2.99 12.55 -13.24
N LEU A 110 3.22 11.40 -12.59
CA LEU A 110 3.27 10.10 -13.28
C LEU A 110 1.88 9.62 -13.68
N LEU A 111 0.88 9.78 -12.81
CA LEU A 111 -0.50 9.39 -13.09
C LEU A 111 -1.15 10.21 -14.21
N GLU A 112 -0.74 11.45 -14.41
CA GLU A 112 -1.18 12.25 -15.57
C GLU A 112 -0.77 11.62 -16.92
N LYS A 113 0.36 10.91 -16.93
CA LYS A 113 0.85 10.19 -18.13
C LYS A 113 0.31 8.76 -18.23
N LEU A 114 -0.13 8.18 -17.12
CA LEU A 114 -0.56 6.79 -17.00
C LEU A 114 -1.90 6.70 -16.23
N PRO A 115 -3.00 7.23 -16.77
CA PRO A 115 -4.27 7.38 -16.06
C PRO A 115 -4.92 6.04 -15.70
N ASP A 116 -4.55 4.97 -16.38
CA ASP A 116 -5.08 3.62 -16.13
C ASP A 116 -4.27 2.82 -15.12
N LEU A 117 -3.13 3.33 -14.65
CA LEU A 117 -2.33 2.68 -13.64
C LEU A 117 -3.04 2.66 -12.29
N THR A 118 -3.17 1.48 -11.69
CA THR A 118 -3.62 1.36 -10.29
C THR A 118 -2.45 1.62 -9.37
N VAL A 119 -2.58 2.59 -8.47
CA VAL A 119 -1.58 2.95 -7.47
C VAL A 119 -2.15 2.78 -6.07
N VAL A 120 -1.38 2.15 -5.19
CA VAL A 120 -1.70 1.99 -3.78
C VAL A 120 -0.63 2.72 -2.96
N ILE A 121 -1.03 3.75 -2.23
CA ILE A 121 -0.12 4.51 -1.37
C ILE A 121 -0.02 3.83 -0.01
N ASP A 122 1.19 3.47 0.38
CA ASP A 122 1.45 2.85 1.68
C ASP A 122 1.32 3.88 2.81
N HIS A 123 0.76 3.43 3.95
CA HIS A 123 0.83 4.07 5.26
C HIS A 123 0.43 5.56 5.27
N MET A 124 -0.60 5.94 4.50
CA MET A 124 -1.03 7.35 4.38
C MET A 124 0.14 8.29 4.01
N ALA A 125 1.12 7.77 3.23
CA ALA A 125 2.37 8.44 2.85
C ALA A 125 3.20 8.92 4.06
N ASP A 126 3.09 8.24 5.22
CA ASP A 126 3.74 8.58 6.49
C ASP A 126 3.64 10.08 6.82
N CYS A 127 2.47 10.67 6.58
CA CYS A 127 2.24 12.10 6.78
C CYS A 127 2.43 12.47 8.26
N PRO A 128 3.34 13.40 8.59
CA PRO A 128 3.61 13.78 9.97
C PRO A 128 2.36 14.39 10.63
N ILE A 129 2.04 13.95 11.87
CA ILE A 129 0.82 14.37 12.57
C ILE A 129 0.85 15.86 12.97
N ASP A 130 2.03 16.45 13.11
CA ASP A 130 2.24 17.86 13.42
C ASP A 130 2.23 18.78 12.18
N GLN A 131 2.05 18.19 11.00
CA GLN A 131 1.98 18.92 9.73
C GLN A 131 0.67 18.60 8.98
N PRO A 132 -0.50 18.87 9.57
CA PRO A 132 -1.78 18.44 9.02
C PRO A 132 -2.11 19.05 7.64
N ALA A 133 -1.48 20.16 7.26
CA ALA A 133 -1.61 20.75 5.93
C ALA A 133 -0.94 19.89 4.84
N GLU A 134 0.11 19.14 5.18
CA GLU A 134 0.82 18.27 4.24
C GLU A 134 -0.08 17.15 3.70
N LEU A 135 -1.09 16.72 4.48
CA LEU A 135 -2.03 15.68 4.08
C LEU A 135 -2.78 16.05 2.78
N GLU A 136 -2.92 17.34 2.47
CA GLU A 136 -3.55 17.80 1.24
C GLU A 136 -2.81 17.32 -0.02
N LYS A 137 -1.51 17.05 0.07
CA LYS A 137 -0.74 16.48 -1.04
C LYS A 137 -1.21 15.04 -1.38
N LEU A 138 -1.59 14.26 -0.38
CA LEU A 138 -2.19 12.94 -0.59
C LEU A 138 -3.65 13.08 -1.02
N ILE A 139 -4.41 13.95 -0.39
CA ILE A 139 -5.82 14.21 -0.73
C ILE A 139 -5.97 14.68 -2.18
N ALA A 140 -5.02 15.44 -2.70
CA ALA A 140 -5.03 15.86 -4.10
C ALA A 140 -5.05 14.70 -5.10
N LEU A 141 -4.56 13.51 -4.71
CA LEU A 141 -4.60 12.32 -5.55
C LEU A 141 -6.01 11.73 -5.70
N LYS A 142 -7.01 12.20 -4.95
CA LYS A 142 -8.42 11.74 -5.07
C LYS A 142 -8.99 11.88 -6.49
N ARG A 143 -8.44 12.83 -7.27
CA ARG A 143 -8.84 13.05 -8.69
C ARG A 143 -8.52 11.87 -9.60
N TYR A 144 -7.61 11.00 -9.19
CA TYR A 144 -7.27 9.78 -9.94
C TYR A 144 -8.08 8.60 -9.40
N PRO A 145 -9.02 8.04 -10.16
CA PRO A 145 -9.97 7.05 -9.65
C PRO A 145 -9.34 5.71 -9.27
N LYS A 146 -8.15 5.42 -9.78
CA LYS A 146 -7.39 4.19 -9.51
C LYS A 146 -6.30 4.37 -8.44
N VAL A 147 -6.36 5.44 -7.65
CA VAL A 147 -5.51 5.63 -6.46
C VAL A 147 -6.25 5.13 -5.22
N PHE A 148 -5.56 4.28 -4.47
CA PHE A 148 -5.97 3.69 -3.21
C PHE A 148 -4.98 4.05 -2.11
N VAL A 149 -5.43 4.07 -0.85
CA VAL A 149 -4.57 4.42 0.29
C VAL A 149 -4.67 3.34 1.37
N LYS A 150 -3.53 2.87 1.86
CA LYS A 150 -3.47 1.98 3.02
C LYS A 150 -3.58 2.76 4.31
N ILE A 151 -4.57 2.39 5.10
CA ILE A 151 -4.78 2.88 6.46
C ILE A 151 -3.98 1.96 7.40
N SER A 152 -2.79 2.41 7.71
CA SER A 152 -1.81 1.73 8.57
C SER A 152 -0.84 2.77 9.14
N HIS A 153 0.09 2.36 10.00
CA HIS A 153 1.01 3.25 10.70
C HIS A 153 0.34 4.30 11.60
N THR A 154 -0.94 4.18 11.92
CA THR A 154 -1.59 5.05 12.92
C THR A 154 -0.80 5.07 14.22
N TRP A 155 -0.24 3.92 14.61
CA TRP A 155 0.64 3.74 15.76
C TRP A 155 2.03 4.40 15.59
N SER A 156 2.48 4.66 14.37
CA SER A 156 3.78 5.25 14.06
C SER A 156 3.74 6.78 13.97
N ILE A 157 2.70 7.32 13.33
CA ILE A 157 2.56 8.78 13.14
C ILE A 157 1.95 9.49 14.34
N SER A 158 1.16 8.77 15.16
CA SER A 158 0.47 9.34 16.32
C SER A 158 1.44 9.75 17.43
N ARG A 159 1.12 10.84 18.10
CA ARG A 159 1.74 11.28 19.35
C ARG A 159 0.89 10.96 20.58
N GLN A 160 -0.25 10.31 20.38
CA GLN A 160 -1.16 9.91 21.44
C GLN A 160 -1.08 8.40 21.70
N PRO A 161 -1.39 7.95 22.93
CA PRO A 161 -1.52 6.52 23.18
C PRO A 161 -2.66 5.92 22.35
N TYR A 162 -2.69 4.58 22.29
CA TYR A 162 -3.83 3.85 21.74
C TYR A 162 -5.16 4.38 22.33
N PRO A 163 -6.18 4.63 21.50
CA PRO A 163 -6.34 4.24 20.10
C PRO A 163 -5.92 5.29 19.07
N TRP A 164 -4.90 6.11 19.32
CA TRP A 164 -4.27 7.03 18.37
C TRP A 164 -5.25 8.03 17.73
N LEU A 165 -5.97 8.78 18.54
CA LEU A 165 -7.07 9.64 18.11
C LEU A 165 -6.64 10.73 17.12
N ASP A 166 -5.44 11.28 17.28
CA ASP A 166 -4.86 12.26 16.37
C ASP A 166 -4.65 11.67 14.95
N ALA A 167 -4.17 10.43 14.86
CA ALA A 167 -4.04 9.73 13.58
C ALA A 167 -5.41 9.36 12.98
N GLN A 168 -6.42 9.10 13.80
CA GLN A 168 -7.79 8.84 13.32
C GLN A 168 -8.39 10.05 12.61
N GLU A 169 -8.03 11.29 12.98
CA GLU A 169 -8.49 12.48 12.27
C GLU A 169 -7.93 12.52 10.83
N TYR A 170 -6.71 12.02 10.59
CA TYR A 170 -6.20 11.87 9.23
C TYR A 170 -7.00 10.85 8.43
N VAL A 171 -7.32 9.72 9.05
CA VAL A 171 -8.16 8.69 8.39
C VAL A 171 -9.54 9.25 8.06
N LYS A 172 -10.14 10.05 8.94
CA LYS A 172 -11.43 10.70 8.72
C LYS A 172 -11.38 11.66 7.52
N ARG A 173 -10.33 12.46 7.40
CA ARG A 173 -10.13 13.35 6.23
C ARG A 173 -9.94 12.54 4.94
N LEU A 174 -9.16 11.46 4.99
CA LEU A 174 -8.98 10.58 3.84
C LEU A 174 -10.27 9.86 3.46
N HIS A 175 -11.08 9.42 4.44
CA HIS A 175 -12.38 8.83 4.22
C HIS A 175 -13.33 9.81 3.50
N ALA A 176 -13.38 11.06 3.96
CA ALA A 176 -14.19 12.11 3.32
C ALA A 176 -13.72 12.42 1.88
N ALA A 177 -12.42 12.26 1.59
CA ALA A 177 -11.84 12.58 0.29
C ALA A 177 -11.92 11.45 -0.73
N PHE A 178 -11.64 10.21 -0.31
CA PHE A 178 -11.51 9.04 -1.20
C PHE A 178 -12.75 8.13 -1.18
N GLY A 179 -13.57 8.18 -0.13
CA GLY A 179 -14.56 7.15 0.14
C GLY A 179 -13.94 5.85 0.65
N PRO A 180 -14.73 5.00 1.35
CA PRO A 180 -14.22 3.74 1.91
C PRO A 180 -13.76 2.74 0.83
N GLU A 181 -14.29 2.85 -0.40
CA GLU A 181 -13.99 1.98 -1.54
C GLU A 181 -12.57 2.16 -2.10
N ARG A 182 -11.86 3.19 -1.64
CA ARG A 182 -10.48 3.46 -2.03
C ARG A 182 -9.51 3.48 -0.84
N LEU A 183 -9.99 3.13 0.33
CA LEU A 183 -9.18 2.93 1.53
C LEU A 183 -9.07 1.45 1.86
N MET A 184 -7.94 1.02 2.38
CA MET A 184 -7.74 -0.36 2.80
C MET A 184 -6.92 -0.44 4.08
N TRP A 185 -7.33 -1.30 5.00
CA TRP A 185 -6.58 -1.58 6.21
C TRP A 185 -5.31 -2.38 5.92
N ALA A 186 -4.25 -2.11 6.66
CA ALA A 186 -3.03 -2.91 6.68
C ALA A 186 -2.35 -2.83 8.06
N THR A 187 -1.55 -3.84 8.40
CA THR A 187 -0.88 -3.92 9.71
C THR A 187 0.56 -3.42 9.71
N ASP A 188 1.27 -3.62 8.60
CA ASP A 188 2.73 -3.60 8.54
C ASP A 188 3.38 -4.56 9.55
N TRP A 189 2.77 -5.73 9.73
CA TRP A 189 3.36 -6.81 10.53
C TRP A 189 4.62 -7.36 9.81
N PRO A 190 5.74 -7.64 10.52
CA PRO A 190 5.86 -7.66 11.99
C PRO A 190 6.30 -6.32 12.63
N ILE A 191 6.51 -5.25 11.87
CA ILE A 191 7.04 -3.98 12.38
C ILE A 191 6.15 -3.39 13.48
N VAL A 192 4.84 -3.52 13.35
CA VAL A 192 3.88 -3.07 14.37
C VAL A 192 4.14 -3.66 15.76
N GLU A 193 4.69 -4.87 15.85
CA GLU A 193 4.96 -5.54 17.13
C GLU A 193 6.07 -4.86 17.95
N ASN A 194 6.86 -3.96 17.34
CA ASN A 194 7.85 -3.16 18.05
C ASN A 194 7.22 -2.05 18.91
N VAL A 195 5.98 -1.65 18.62
CA VAL A 195 5.33 -0.48 19.23
C VAL A 195 3.95 -0.81 19.77
N SER A 196 3.28 -1.81 19.20
CA SER A 196 1.91 -2.19 19.51
C SER A 196 1.71 -3.68 19.30
N THR A 197 0.50 -4.12 18.94
CA THR A 197 0.19 -5.50 18.59
C THR A 197 -0.62 -5.57 17.31
N TYR A 198 -0.59 -6.73 16.65
CA TYR A 198 -1.46 -7.00 15.51
C TYR A 198 -2.94 -6.74 15.83
N GLU A 199 -3.37 -7.19 17.02
CA GLU A 199 -4.75 -7.02 17.47
C GLU A 199 -5.14 -5.54 17.57
N ARG A 200 -4.31 -4.68 18.18
CA ARG A 200 -4.56 -3.25 18.28
C ARG A 200 -4.56 -2.56 16.93
N ALA A 201 -3.65 -2.94 16.03
CA ALA A 201 -3.62 -2.41 14.66
C ALA A 201 -4.88 -2.78 13.87
N LEU A 202 -5.51 -3.91 14.18
CA LEU A 202 -6.79 -4.31 13.61
C LEU A 202 -7.95 -3.57 14.29
N SER A 203 -7.99 -3.57 15.62
CA SER A 203 -9.10 -3.02 16.40
C SER A 203 -9.26 -1.53 16.20
N VAL A 204 -8.19 -0.77 15.94
CA VAL A 204 -8.31 0.67 15.70
C VAL A 204 -9.26 0.98 14.53
N VAL A 205 -9.21 0.22 13.45
CA VAL A 205 -10.13 0.40 12.31
C VAL A 205 -11.45 -0.32 12.56
N ARG A 206 -11.39 -1.56 13.07
CA ARG A 206 -12.58 -2.39 13.28
C ARG A 206 -13.50 -1.83 14.35
N ASP A 207 -12.92 -1.38 15.47
CA ASP A 207 -13.68 -1.12 16.70
C ASP A 207 -13.64 0.35 17.14
N ASP A 208 -12.51 1.06 16.98
CA ASP A 208 -12.29 2.36 17.60
C ASP A 208 -12.62 3.57 16.70
N MET A 209 -12.52 3.43 15.39
CA MET A 209 -12.94 4.49 14.45
C MET A 209 -14.47 4.57 14.38
N LYS A 210 -15.07 5.26 15.35
CA LYS A 210 -16.54 5.34 15.53
C LYS A 210 -17.24 6.11 14.40
N PHE A 211 -16.52 6.88 13.61
CA PHE A 211 -17.08 7.57 12.44
C PHE A 211 -17.31 6.65 11.25
N LEU A 212 -16.74 5.45 11.24
CA LEU A 212 -16.97 4.43 10.21
C LEU A 212 -18.22 3.60 10.54
N ASN A 213 -19.15 3.51 9.61
CA ASN A 213 -20.26 2.59 9.70
C ASN A 213 -19.85 1.14 9.30
N ALA A 214 -20.75 0.19 9.40
CA ALA A 214 -20.45 -1.21 9.09
C ALA A 214 -20.08 -1.45 7.62
N GLU A 215 -20.67 -0.72 6.69
CA GLU A 215 -20.37 -0.82 5.26
C GLU A 215 -19.00 -0.22 4.93
N ASP A 216 -18.64 0.93 5.53
CA ASP A 216 -17.31 1.53 5.41
C ASP A 216 -16.22 0.53 5.85
N LYS A 217 -16.41 -0.09 7.02
CA LYS A 217 -15.50 -1.10 7.56
C LYS A 217 -15.40 -2.31 6.64
N ASN A 218 -16.51 -2.77 6.08
CA ASN A 218 -16.53 -3.88 5.14
C ASN A 218 -15.73 -3.54 3.86
N TRP A 219 -15.87 -2.33 3.33
CA TRP A 219 -15.01 -1.87 2.24
C TRP A 219 -13.55 -1.88 2.63
N MET A 220 -13.18 -1.15 3.66
CA MET A 220 -11.78 -0.94 4.05
C MET A 220 -11.06 -2.23 4.46
N MET A 221 -11.75 -3.19 5.03
CA MET A 221 -11.16 -4.43 5.55
C MET A 221 -11.28 -5.62 4.60
N ASN A 222 -12.16 -5.57 3.60
CA ASN A 222 -12.44 -6.69 2.70
C ASN A 222 -12.50 -6.24 1.22
N LYS A 223 -13.59 -5.57 0.82
CA LYS A 223 -13.95 -5.34 -0.59
C LYS A 223 -12.89 -4.57 -1.37
N THR A 224 -12.32 -3.52 -0.79
CA THR A 224 -11.28 -2.71 -1.46
C THR A 224 -10.03 -3.53 -1.75
N ILE A 225 -9.63 -4.38 -0.80
CA ILE A 225 -8.46 -5.26 -0.95
C ILE A 225 -8.72 -6.29 -2.06
N GLU A 226 -9.90 -6.93 -2.05
CA GLU A 226 -10.28 -7.90 -3.08
C GLU A 226 -10.43 -7.25 -4.47
N ARG A 227 -10.90 -6.02 -4.53
CA ARG A 227 -10.99 -5.24 -5.78
C ARG A 227 -9.64 -4.99 -6.41
N VAL A 228 -8.62 -4.69 -5.60
CA VAL A 228 -7.25 -4.38 -6.05
C VAL A 228 -6.44 -5.65 -6.29
N TRP A 229 -6.59 -6.64 -5.43
CA TRP A 229 -5.91 -7.94 -5.49
C TRP A 229 -6.91 -9.09 -5.33
N PRO A 230 -7.59 -9.52 -6.39
CA PRO A 230 -8.52 -10.65 -6.32
C PRO A 230 -7.85 -11.93 -5.83
N PHE A 231 -8.47 -12.63 -4.86
CA PHE A 231 -7.93 -13.86 -4.24
C PHE A 231 -8.44 -15.16 -4.87
N GLY A 232 -9.30 -15.09 -5.84
CA GLY A 232 -9.84 -16.27 -6.47
C GLY A 232 -9.71 -16.11 -7.95
N ALA A 233 -9.50 -17.01 -8.78
CA ALA A 233 -10.10 -18.32 -9.02
C ALA A 233 -9.04 -19.36 -9.15
#